data_fd184954822a0866eea80202d3c1aa54
#
_entry.id   fd184954822a0866eea80202d3c1aa54
#
_cell.length_a   1.000
_cell.length_b   1.000
_cell.length_c   1.000
_cell.angle_alpha   90.00
_cell.angle_beta   90.00
_cell.angle_gamma   90.00
#
_symmetry.space_group_name_H-M   'P 1'
#
loop_
_entity.id
_entity.type
_entity.pdbx_description
1 polymer ?
#
loop_
_entity_poly.entity_id
_entity_poly.type
_entity_poly.pdbx_seq_one_letter_code
_entity_poly.pdbx_strand_id
1 'polypeptide(L)'
;MRENMHEIDEMLKLQLEGRHEEARVLSDKLEAIGAEKILDPNGKNTQDIWMRHCFNRGWFLIQEGDYQKGCQYLENGRFLSVYGSPPLRTDAPIFNPEQHSIVGKNIIISLEGGYGDEIIHSRFATSFKNAGADKVYIAAAPELVSVFERIEGVDKVILRNAAHSVPHDYWVPGFSAGWVAGHTFENFPSKPYLTARPDSVEVWKSMINSEKVKVGIRWAGNPKFEHQQFRRFPENFITNLAKYPELQIYSLQKDHNLVQLPENVTDLQHFLISWEDTMAAIANLDIVITSCTSIAHIAAGMGKETWVLVPVLPYHTWTYKSPENRGSPYYETVRLFRQNTKSKWNDTFQSLYKELEEKFNLQHIEQPDEDRVTKRLNMGCGLKKIEGFVNADISPNVKPDQVVDFNKFPWPFADNEFDHIVAKDILEHLGDTSSDFIKAIKEMYRVSHNGAIWEVQSPHWRCDTALDDPDHKRLITMGMFNLFNKRMLLEKLQKDQSDSALAFEHDIDIEICDMQFDYTDPWQEKLRKREISQDELNYALNHFNNVALSAKYLIQVHKPGRIDFEEFERLVNEKLQQPLKLTTE
;
A
#
# COMPACT_ATOMS: atom_id res chain seq x y z
N MET A 1 6.14 -29.70 12.25
CA MET A 1 6.69 -28.41 12.73
C MET A 1 7.16 -27.52 11.60
N ARG A 2 8.05 -27.97 10.68
CA ARG A 2 8.36 -27.29 9.41
C ARG A 2 7.12 -27.10 8.55
N GLU A 3 6.16 -28.05 8.60
CA GLU A 3 4.88 -27.96 7.89
C GLU A 3 4.02 -26.79 8.37
N ASN A 4 3.91 -26.53 9.68
CA ASN A 4 3.02 -25.49 10.20
C ASN A 4 3.48 -24.07 9.90
N MET A 5 4.81 -23.80 9.86
CA MET A 5 5.31 -22.50 9.40
C MET A 5 5.08 -22.28 7.91
N HIS A 6 5.28 -23.32 7.11
CA HIS A 6 4.96 -23.29 5.70
C HIS A 6 3.46 -23.05 5.45
N GLU A 7 2.59 -23.61 6.29
CA GLU A 7 1.13 -23.42 6.19
C GLU A 7 0.70 -21.98 6.52
N ILE A 8 1.32 -21.32 7.51
CA ILE A 8 1.05 -19.89 7.81
C ILE A 8 1.53 -18.97 6.68
N ASP A 9 2.70 -19.24 6.12
CA ASP A 9 3.24 -18.48 4.99
C ASP A 9 2.41 -18.72 3.73
N GLU A 10 1.96 -19.95 3.50
CA GLU A 10 1.05 -20.29 2.39
C GLU A 10 -0.32 -19.63 2.56
N MET A 11 -0.84 -19.55 3.77
CA MET A 11 -2.09 -18.84 4.06
C MET A 11 -2.00 -17.36 3.69
N LEU A 12 -0.90 -16.68 4.04
CA LEU A 12 -0.68 -15.28 3.65
C LEU A 12 -0.55 -15.13 2.13
N LYS A 13 0.15 -16.04 1.47
CA LYS A 13 0.27 -16.07 0.02
C LYS A 13 -1.10 -16.25 -0.66
N LEU A 14 -1.92 -17.17 -0.19
CA LEU A 14 -3.29 -17.38 -0.69
C LEU A 14 -4.14 -16.11 -0.54
N GLN A 15 -4.01 -15.39 0.58
CA GLN A 15 -4.70 -14.11 0.79
C GLN A 15 -4.23 -13.04 -0.23
N LEU A 16 -2.92 -12.95 -0.49
CA LEU A 16 -2.35 -12.04 -1.47
C LEU A 16 -2.76 -12.38 -2.91
N GLU A 17 -3.04 -13.64 -3.19
CA GLU A 17 -3.58 -14.13 -4.48
C GLU A 17 -5.10 -13.95 -4.60
N GLY A 18 -5.79 -13.51 -3.55
CA GLY A 18 -7.25 -13.38 -3.52
C GLY A 18 -8.00 -14.69 -3.27
N ARG A 19 -7.30 -15.77 -2.95
CA ARG A 19 -7.83 -17.12 -2.66
C ARG A 19 -8.23 -17.22 -1.18
N HIS A 20 -9.13 -16.32 -0.75
CA HIS A 20 -9.47 -16.14 0.67
C HIS A 20 -10.12 -17.38 1.29
N GLU A 21 -10.96 -18.12 0.53
CA GLU A 21 -11.59 -19.34 1.03
C GLU A 21 -10.56 -20.45 1.31
N GLU A 22 -9.58 -20.62 0.45
CA GLU A 22 -8.51 -21.60 0.66
C GLU A 22 -7.62 -21.19 1.84
N ALA A 23 -7.32 -19.91 1.98
CA ALA A 23 -6.61 -19.39 3.14
C ALA A 23 -7.38 -19.63 4.45
N ARG A 24 -8.72 -19.48 4.43
CA ARG A 24 -9.58 -19.75 5.58
C ARG A 24 -9.57 -21.22 5.96
N VAL A 25 -9.73 -22.12 4.99
CA VAL A 25 -9.67 -23.58 5.23
C VAL A 25 -8.34 -23.97 5.88
N LEU A 26 -7.24 -23.37 5.44
CA LEU A 26 -5.93 -23.61 6.03
C LEU A 26 -5.84 -23.06 7.47
N SER A 27 -6.42 -21.89 7.73
CA SER A 27 -6.54 -21.31 9.08
C SER A 27 -7.37 -22.19 10.02
N ASP A 28 -8.50 -22.74 9.53
CA ASP A 28 -9.34 -23.67 10.30
C ASP A 28 -8.58 -24.95 10.67
N LYS A 29 -7.78 -25.46 9.74
CA LYS A 29 -6.91 -26.63 9.99
C LYS A 29 -5.87 -26.33 11.07
N LEU A 30 -5.22 -25.16 11.02
CA LEU A 30 -4.25 -24.75 12.02
C LEU A 30 -4.90 -24.57 13.40
N GLU A 31 -6.11 -24.00 13.47
CA GLU A 31 -6.89 -23.86 14.70
C GLU A 31 -7.23 -25.22 15.31
N ALA A 32 -7.64 -26.20 14.48
CA ALA A 32 -7.97 -27.55 14.92
C ALA A 32 -6.75 -28.32 15.49
N ILE A 33 -5.54 -28.00 15.04
CA ILE A 33 -4.30 -28.56 15.59
C ILE A 33 -4.07 -28.06 17.02
N GLY A 34 -4.44 -26.82 17.31
CA GLY A 34 -4.35 -26.17 18.61
C GLY A 34 -2.95 -25.68 18.98
N ALA A 35 -2.92 -24.70 19.89
CA ALA A 35 -1.70 -24.01 20.30
C ALA A 35 -0.56 -24.95 20.74
N GLU A 36 -0.87 -25.96 21.54
CA GLU A 36 0.12 -26.89 22.13
C GLU A 36 0.87 -27.72 21.08
N LYS A 37 0.26 -27.98 19.92
CA LYS A 37 0.86 -28.79 18.86
C LYS A 37 1.56 -27.96 17.78
N ILE A 38 1.19 -26.69 17.66
CA ILE A 38 1.88 -25.70 16.83
C ILE A 38 3.20 -25.29 17.48
N LEU A 39 3.29 -25.49 18.80
CA LEU A 39 4.46 -25.17 19.61
C LEU A 39 5.65 -26.10 19.30
N ASP A 40 6.83 -25.52 19.08
CA ASP A 40 8.08 -26.27 18.86
C ASP A 40 8.45 -27.07 20.12
N PRO A 41 8.61 -28.43 20.06
CA PRO A 41 9.07 -29.23 21.20
C PRO A 41 10.45 -28.80 21.73
N ASN A 42 11.25 -28.03 20.97
CA ASN A 42 12.54 -27.53 21.40
C ASN A 42 12.48 -26.15 22.09
N GLY A 43 11.28 -25.59 22.34
CA GLY A 43 11.05 -24.43 23.21
C GLY A 43 11.55 -23.08 22.71
N LYS A 44 12.01 -22.97 21.47
CA LYS A 44 12.41 -21.70 20.87
C LYS A 44 11.35 -21.21 19.88
N ASN A 45 10.68 -20.08 20.16
CA ASN A 45 9.74 -19.36 19.29
C ASN A 45 8.31 -19.93 19.11
N THR A 46 7.79 -20.64 20.06
CA THR A 46 6.46 -21.23 20.00
C THR A 46 5.34 -20.19 20.08
N GLN A 47 5.54 -19.17 20.90
CA GLN A 47 4.54 -18.14 21.15
C GLN A 47 4.31 -17.24 19.91
N ASP A 48 5.36 -16.91 19.15
CA ASP A 48 5.26 -16.06 17.96
C ASP A 48 4.45 -16.71 16.83
N ILE A 49 4.58 -18.02 16.63
CA ILE A 49 3.84 -18.76 15.60
C ILE A 49 2.36 -18.78 15.92
N TRP A 50 2.00 -19.09 17.16
CA TRP A 50 0.60 -19.05 17.58
C TRP A 50 0.02 -17.64 17.54
N MET A 51 0.75 -16.63 18.00
CA MET A 51 0.33 -15.23 17.91
C MET A 51 0.09 -14.78 16.47
N ARG A 52 0.95 -15.20 15.52
CA ARG A 52 0.74 -14.92 14.09
C ARG A 52 -0.49 -15.64 13.54
N HIS A 53 -0.69 -16.90 13.91
CA HIS A 53 -1.91 -17.61 13.54
C HIS A 53 -3.14 -16.89 14.06
N CYS A 54 -3.18 -16.55 15.34
CA CYS A 54 -4.29 -15.83 15.95
C CYS A 54 -4.54 -14.47 15.27
N PHE A 55 -3.47 -13.70 15.00
CA PHE A 55 -3.59 -12.42 14.30
C PHE A 55 -4.25 -12.58 12.94
N ASN A 56 -3.81 -13.53 12.13
CA ASN A 56 -4.41 -13.80 10.83
C ASN A 56 -5.84 -14.37 10.96
N ARG A 57 -6.07 -15.23 11.95
CA ARG A 57 -7.40 -15.81 12.23
C ARG A 57 -8.42 -14.74 12.62
N GLY A 58 -7.99 -13.71 13.36
CA GLY A 58 -8.82 -12.58 13.71
C GLY A 58 -9.41 -11.87 12.49
N TRP A 59 -8.64 -11.76 11.42
CA TRP A 59 -9.11 -11.16 10.16
C TRP A 59 -10.24 -11.98 9.52
N PHE A 60 -10.13 -13.31 9.49
CA PHE A 60 -11.19 -14.16 8.95
C PHE A 60 -12.46 -14.09 9.77
N LEU A 61 -12.34 -14.07 11.10
CA LEU A 61 -13.50 -13.94 11.98
C LEU A 61 -14.23 -12.61 11.77
N ILE A 62 -13.49 -11.50 11.65
CA ILE A 62 -14.06 -10.19 11.31
C ILE A 62 -14.72 -10.23 9.93
N GLN A 63 -14.10 -10.87 8.96
CA GLN A 63 -14.65 -11.02 7.61
C GLN A 63 -15.96 -11.82 7.60
N GLU A 64 -16.09 -12.80 8.47
CA GLU A 64 -17.30 -13.62 8.67
C GLU A 64 -18.38 -12.92 9.50
N GLY A 65 -18.08 -11.75 10.07
CA GLY A 65 -19.03 -10.96 10.85
C GLY A 65 -18.87 -11.10 12.37
N ASP A 66 -17.99 -11.98 12.84
CA ASP A 66 -17.71 -12.14 14.26
C ASP A 66 -16.67 -11.13 14.75
N TYR A 67 -17.11 -9.87 14.88
CA TYR A 67 -16.26 -8.76 15.27
C TYR A 67 -15.60 -8.98 16.63
N GLN A 68 -16.35 -9.41 17.66
CA GLN A 68 -15.84 -9.58 19.02
C GLN A 68 -14.76 -10.64 19.09
N LYS A 69 -15.05 -11.83 18.60
CA LYS A 69 -14.09 -12.93 18.59
C LYS A 69 -12.88 -12.61 17.72
N GLY A 70 -13.11 -11.98 16.57
CA GLY A 70 -12.04 -11.53 15.71
C GLY A 70 -11.08 -10.55 16.40
N CYS A 71 -11.60 -9.54 17.10
CA CYS A 71 -10.79 -8.62 17.88
C CYS A 71 -10.02 -9.31 19.03
N GLN A 72 -10.65 -10.27 19.74
CA GLN A 72 -9.97 -11.06 20.76
C GLN A 72 -8.80 -11.86 20.17
N TYR A 73 -8.95 -12.42 18.98
CA TYR A 73 -7.85 -13.10 18.28
C TYR A 73 -6.75 -12.13 17.84
N LEU A 74 -7.09 -10.94 17.38
CA LEU A 74 -6.10 -9.89 17.07
C LEU A 74 -5.29 -9.48 18.30
N GLU A 75 -5.89 -9.45 19.49
CA GLU A 75 -5.19 -9.16 20.75
C GLU A 75 -4.01 -10.10 21.02
N ASN A 76 -4.09 -11.36 20.62
CA ASN A 76 -2.97 -12.29 20.74
C ASN A 76 -1.75 -11.86 19.91
N GLY A 77 -1.95 -11.03 18.89
CA GLY A 77 -0.88 -10.41 18.10
C GLY A 77 -0.27 -9.15 18.71
N ARG A 78 -0.78 -8.64 19.83
CA ARG A 78 -0.35 -7.35 20.43
C ARG A 78 1.15 -7.29 20.72
N PHE A 79 1.78 -8.41 21.03
CA PHE A 79 3.22 -8.50 21.29
C PHE A 79 4.05 -8.64 20.00
N LEU A 80 3.41 -8.78 18.85
CA LEU A 80 4.08 -8.71 17.56
C LEU A 80 4.37 -7.26 17.19
N SER A 81 5.48 -7.02 16.51
CA SER A 81 5.89 -5.68 16.03
C SER A 81 4.87 -5.00 15.11
N VAL A 82 3.92 -5.75 14.56
CA VAL A 82 2.90 -5.23 13.65
C VAL A 82 1.97 -4.18 14.30
N TYR A 83 1.77 -4.19 15.60
CA TYR A 83 0.97 -3.17 16.29
C TYR A 83 1.69 -1.83 16.47
N GLY A 84 3.01 -1.81 16.39
CA GLY A 84 3.81 -0.59 16.27
C GLY A 84 3.82 0.38 17.45
N SER A 85 3.03 0.13 18.51
CA SER A 85 2.91 1.04 19.65
C SER A 85 3.20 0.32 20.97
N PRO A 86 4.10 0.85 21.82
CA PRO A 86 4.34 0.28 23.13
C PRO A 86 3.11 0.46 24.04
N PRO A 87 2.93 -0.41 25.05
CA PRO A 87 1.90 -0.24 26.06
C PRO A 87 1.98 1.13 26.74
N LEU A 88 0.83 1.65 27.17
CA LEU A 88 0.77 2.90 27.92
C LEU A 88 1.60 2.77 29.22
N ARG A 89 2.44 3.75 29.50
CA ARG A 89 3.24 3.79 30.73
C ARG A 89 2.39 4.31 31.88
N THR A 90 1.79 3.41 32.63
CA THR A 90 0.92 3.68 33.76
C THR A 90 0.90 2.47 34.72
N ASP A 91 0.63 2.72 36.02
CA ASP A 91 0.40 1.68 37.00
C ASP A 91 -1.08 1.22 37.05
N ALA A 92 -1.98 1.95 36.36
CA ALA A 92 -3.39 1.57 36.29
C ALA A 92 -3.57 0.27 35.46
N PRO A 93 -4.47 -0.63 35.87
CA PRO A 93 -4.72 -1.86 35.16
C PRO A 93 -5.45 -1.61 33.81
N ILE A 94 -5.31 -2.56 32.89
CA ILE A 94 -6.13 -2.60 31.67
C ILE A 94 -7.58 -2.88 32.08
N PHE A 95 -8.50 -2.12 31.53
CA PHE A 95 -9.93 -2.31 31.80
C PHE A 95 -10.40 -3.66 31.20
N ASN A 96 -11.02 -4.46 32.11
CA ASN A 96 -11.68 -5.71 31.74
C ASN A 96 -13.14 -5.64 32.24
N PRO A 97 -14.15 -5.65 31.34
CA PRO A 97 -15.55 -5.51 31.73
C PRO A 97 -16.08 -6.68 32.60
N GLU A 98 -15.44 -7.84 32.58
CA GLU A 98 -15.81 -8.98 33.43
C GLU A 98 -15.37 -8.80 34.89
N GLN A 99 -14.37 -7.96 35.14
CA GLN A 99 -13.75 -7.78 36.46
C GLN A 99 -13.93 -6.37 37.02
N HIS A 100 -14.16 -5.39 36.15
CA HIS A 100 -14.15 -3.99 36.50
C HIS A 100 -15.48 -3.30 36.11
N SER A 101 -15.91 -2.35 36.97
CA SER A 101 -16.99 -1.41 36.59
C SER A 101 -16.39 -0.10 36.11
N ILE A 102 -16.93 0.43 35.02
CA ILE A 102 -16.52 1.74 34.48
C ILE A 102 -17.31 2.90 35.11
N VAL A 103 -18.44 2.62 35.77
CA VAL A 103 -19.33 3.66 36.31
C VAL A 103 -18.61 4.50 37.35
N GLY A 104 -18.56 5.81 37.12
CA GLY A 104 -17.88 6.79 37.97
C GLY A 104 -16.35 6.70 37.98
N LYS A 105 -15.76 6.03 36.96
CA LYS A 105 -14.32 5.81 36.85
C LYS A 105 -13.73 6.63 35.69
N ASN A 106 -12.45 6.94 35.81
CA ASN A 106 -11.68 7.61 34.77
C ASN A 106 -10.94 6.58 33.91
N ILE A 107 -11.01 6.71 32.61
CA ILE A 107 -10.35 5.77 31.68
C ILE A 107 -9.52 6.52 30.63
N ILE A 108 -8.36 5.95 30.27
CA ILE A 108 -7.57 6.37 29.12
C ILE A 108 -7.76 5.36 27.99
N ILE A 109 -8.18 5.81 26.82
CA ILE A 109 -8.08 5.05 25.57
C ILE A 109 -6.72 5.36 24.95
N SER A 110 -5.80 4.40 24.98
CA SER A 110 -4.47 4.54 24.38
C SER A 110 -4.52 4.13 22.93
N LEU A 111 -4.60 5.11 22.03
CA LEU A 111 -4.66 4.85 20.60
C LEU A 111 -3.34 4.28 20.08
N GLU A 112 -3.42 3.41 19.09
CA GLU A 112 -2.32 2.59 18.58
C GLU A 112 -2.31 2.56 17.05
N GLY A 113 -1.23 2.08 16.46
CA GLY A 113 -1.07 1.95 15.02
C GLY A 113 -0.75 3.26 14.31
N GLY A 114 -1.22 3.40 13.07
CA GLY A 114 -1.10 4.61 12.29
C GLY A 114 -2.25 5.58 12.50
N TYR A 115 -2.20 6.75 11.83
CA TYR A 115 -3.27 7.75 11.97
C TYR A 115 -4.67 7.23 11.63
N GLY A 116 -4.79 6.31 10.65
CA GLY A 116 -6.08 5.68 10.31
C GLY A 116 -6.65 4.90 11.47
N ASP A 117 -5.82 4.13 12.17
CA ASP A 117 -6.20 3.31 13.33
C ASP A 117 -6.61 4.19 14.51
N GLU A 118 -5.87 5.26 14.77
CA GLU A 118 -6.23 6.21 15.83
C GLU A 118 -7.60 6.87 15.53
N ILE A 119 -7.83 7.27 14.29
CA ILE A 119 -9.11 7.87 13.87
C ILE A 119 -10.24 6.86 14.09
N ILE A 120 -10.09 5.60 13.66
CA ILE A 120 -11.13 4.58 13.84
C ILE A 120 -11.50 4.41 15.32
N HIS A 121 -10.49 4.22 16.16
CA HIS A 121 -10.71 3.77 17.53
C HIS A 121 -11.04 4.93 18.50
N SER A 122 -10.80 6.19 18.11
CA SER A 122 -11.17 7.35 18.91
C SER A 122 -12.67 7.46 19.16
N ARG A 123 -13.52 6.92 18.26
CA ARG A 123 -15.00 6.92 18.40
C ARG A 123 -15.50 6.24 19.64
N PHE A 124 -14.77 5.28 20.18
CA PHE A 124 -15.19 4.53 21.35
C PHE A 124 -15.17 5.34 22.66
N ALA A 125 -14.64 6.56 22.63
CA ALA A 125 -14.73 7.48 23.78
C ALA A 125 -16.20 7.74 24.17
N THR A 126 -17.07 7.96 23.20
CA THR A 126 -18.51 8.12 23.41
C THR A 126 -19.13 6.88 24.06
N SER A 127 -18.68 5.69 23.68
CA SER A 127 -19.19 4.42 24.24
C SER A 127 -18.85 4.28 25.71
N PHE A 128 -17.62 4.57 26.13
CA PHE A 128 -17.23 4.55 27.54
C PHE A 128 -17.93 5.64 28.35
N LYS A 129 -18.11 6.83 27.77
CA LYS A 129 -18.85 7.93 28.42
C LYS A 129 -20.30 7.53 28.67
N ASN A 130 -20.97 6.95 27.67
CA ASN A 130 -22.34 6.47 27.76
C ASN A 130 -22.50 5.27 28.73
N ALA A 131 -21.44 4.46 28.90
CA ALA A 131 -21.39 3.38 29.90
C ALA A 131 -21.21 3.89 31.34
N GLY A 132 -21.09 5.21 31.55
CA GLY A 132 -21.03 5.84 32.87
C GLY A 132 -19.62 6.18 33.36
N ALA A 133 -18.62 6.23 32.50
CA ALA A 133 -17.30 6.75 32.86
C ALA A 133 -17.40 8.22 33.30
N ASP A 134 -16.72 8.58 34.40
CA ASP A 134 -16.67 9.98 34.84
C ASP A 134 -15.83 10.81 33.89
N LYS A 135 -14.60 10.38 33.62
CA LYS A 135 -13.72 11.01 32.64
C LYS A 135 -13.22 10.00 31.61
N VAL A 136 -13.25 10.41 30.34
CA VAL A 136 -12.67 9.67 29.21
C VAL A 136 -11.57 10.49 28.58
N TYR A 137 -10.36 9.97 28.65
CA TYR A 137 -9.18 10.58 28.07
C TYR A 137 -8.74 9.78 26.84
N ILE A 138 -8.25 10.47 25.82
CA ILE A 138 -7.61 9.84 24.65
C ILE A 138 -6.11 10.13 24.71
N ALA A 139 -5.29 9.09 24.65
CA ALA A 139 -3.86 9.21 24.45
C ALA A 139 -3.54 8.97 22.96
N ALA A 140 -3.07 10.00 22.24
CA ALA A 140 -2.96 10.04 20.79
C ALA A 140 -1.63 10.59 20.29
N ALA A 141 -1.43 10.54 18.97
CA ALA A 141 -0.35 11.22 18.27
C ALA A 141 -0.56 12.75 18.33
N PRO A 142 0.53 13.54 18.41
CA PRO A 142 0.45 15.00 18.53
C PRO A 142 -0.38 15.66 17.42
N GLU A 143 -0.31 15.13 16.20
CA GLU A 143 -0.95 15.68 15.01
C GLU A 143 -2.49 15.54 15.03
N LEU A 144 -3.02 14.62 15.85
CA LEU A 144 -4.46 14.33 15.95
C LEU A 144 -5.10 14.89 17.23
N VAL A 145 -4.33 15.51 18.12
CA VAL A 145 -4.85 16.05 19.39
C VAL A 145 -6.02 17.00 19.16
N SER A 146 -5.85 18.02 18.33
CA SER A 146 -6.89 19.02 18.06
C SER A 146 -8.14 18.43 17.41
N VAL A 147 -7.99 17.37 16.61
CA VAL A 147 -9.09 16.65 15.96
C VAL A 147 -9.96 15.93 16.99
N PHE A 148 -9.33 15.21 17.93
CA PHE A 148 -10.04 14.37 18.88
C PHE A 148 -10.64 15.13 20.07
N GLU A 149 -10.16 16.34 20.36
CA GLU A 149 -10.73 17.20 21.40
C GLU A 149 -12.21 17.55 21.15
N ARG A 150 -12.69 17.43 19.91
CA ARG A 150 -14.08 17.73 19.53
C ARG A 150 -14.97 16.50 19.47
N ILE A 151 -14.46 15.33 19.77
CA ILE A 151 -15.26 14.09 19.80
C ILE A 151 -16.16 14.12 21.06
N GLU A 152 -17.43 13.85 20.86
CA GLU A 152 -18.39 13.75 21.95
C GLU A 152 -17.95 12.67 22.95
N GLY A 153 -17.98 13.01 24.23
CA GLY A 153 -17.57 12.11 25.32
C GLY A 153 -16.08 12.15 25.65
N VAL A 154 -15.25 12.88 24.91
CA VAL A 154 -13.84 13.11 25.25
C VAL A 154 -13.71 14.26 26.22
N ASP A 155 -13.17 14.02 27.39
CA ASP A 155 -12.90 15.07 28.39
C ASP A 155 -11.55 15.76 28.15
N LYS A 156 -10.55 15.02 27.67
CA LYS A 156 -9.23 15.57 27.32
C LYS A 156 -8.47 14.63 26.40
N VAL A 157 -7.69 15.20 25.49
CA VAL A 157 -6.68 14.48 24.72
C VAL A 157 -5.30 14.73 25.32
N ILE A 158 -4.50 13.70 25.44
CA ILE A 158 -3.13 13.74 25.97
C ILE A 158 -2.17 13.06 25.00
N LEU A 159 -0.89 13.38 25.13
CA LEU A 159 0.13 12.62 24.41
C LEU A 159 0.32 11.24 25.08
N ARG A 160 0.67 10.22 24.28
CA ARG A 160 0.83 8.83 24.77
C ARG A 160 1.83 8.68 25.93
N ASN A 161 2.85 9.53 26.00
CA ASN A 161 3.85 9.54 27.08
C ASN A 161 3.43 10.37 28.30
N ALA A 162 2.24 10.96 28.28
CA ALA A 162 1.75 11.88 29.31
C ALA A 162 0.58 11.31 30.14
N ALA A 163 0.44 9.99 30.24
CA ALA A 163 -0.61 9.35 31.04
C ALA A 163 -0.66 9.84 32.49
N HIS A 164 0.51 10.08 33.08
CA HIS A 164 0.64 10.61 34.46
C HIS A 164 0.05 12.03 34.62
N SER A 165 -0.24 12.75 33.53
CA SER A 165 -0.79 14.11 33.59
C SER A 165 -2.29 14.17 33.89
N VAL A 166 -2.97 13.03 33.94
CA VAL A 166 -4.40 12.91 34.25
C VAL A 166 -4.65 11.78 35.25
N PRO A 167 -5.55 11.98 36.24
CA PRO A 167 -5.95 10.92 37.13
C PRO A 167 -6.81 9.89 36.38
N HIS A 168 -6.48 8.62 36.45
CA HIS A 168 -7.23 7.55 35.82
C HIS A 168 -7.19 6.26 36.61
N ASP A 169 -8.31 5.53 36.61
CA ASP A 169 -8.47 4.24 37.26
C ASP A 169 -8.07 3.08 36.36
N TYR A 170 -8.32 3.25 35.06
CA TYR A 170 -8.11 2.22 34.05
C TYR A 170 -7.55 2.81 32.75
N TRP A 171 -7.01 1.93 31.92
CA TRP A 171 -6.75 2.25 30.53
C TRP A 171 -7.16 1.08 29.62
N VAL A 172 -7.39 1.36 28.34
CA VAL A 172 -7.70 0.35 27.32
C VAL A 172 -6.90 0.64 26.05
N PRO A 173 -6.29 -0.37 25.44
CA PRO A 173 -5.67 -0.22 24.14
C PRO A 173 -6.71 0.12 23.07
N GLY A 174 -6.35 0.96 22.08
CA GLY A 174 -7.27 1.44 21.05
C GLY A 174 -7.93 0.31 20.26
N PHE A 175 -7.15 -0.66 19.80
CA PHE A 175 -7.68 -1.82 19.08
C PHE A 175 -8.63 -2.69 19.90
N SER A 176 -8.51 -2.68 21.22
CA SER A 176 -9.38 -3.42 22.13
C SER A 176 -10.66 -2.65 22.47
N ALA A 177 -10.66 -1.33 22.34
CA ALA A 177 -11.70 -0.46 22.90
C ALA A 177 -13.10 -0.83 22.41
N GLY A 178 -13.26 -1.21 21.13
CA GLY A 178 -14.56 -1.54 20.55
C GLY A 178 -15.18 -2.82 21.14
N TRP A 179 -14.42 -3.91 21.17
CA TRP A 179 -14.95 -5.17 21.68
C TRP A 179 -15.10 -5.14 23.21
N VAL A 180 -14.19 -4.46 23.93
CA VAL A 180 -14.27 -4.26 25.37
C VAL A 180 -15.48 -3.41 25.75
N ALA A 181 -15.88 -2.46 24.91
CA ALA A 181 -17.11 -1.69 25.05
C ALA A 181 -18.39 -2.48 24.63
N GLY A 182 -18.26 -3.74 24.24
CA GLY A 182 -19.38 -4.62 23.92
C GLY A 182 -19.96 -4.43 22.51
N HIS A 183 -19.20 -3.83 21.58
CA HIS A 183 -19.67 -3.65 20.21
C HIS A 183 -19.58 -4.92 19.38
N THR A 184 -20.59 -5.11 18.54
CA THR A 184 -20.67 -6.06 17.43
C THR A 184 -20.96 -5.29 16.15
N PHE A 185 -21.03 -5.94 14.99
CA PHE A 185 -21.42 -5.23 13.77
C PHE A 185 -22.89 -4.80 13.73
N GLU A 186 -23.77 -5.39 14.54
CA GLU A 186 -25.17 -4.97 14.66
C GLU A 186 -25.34 -3.67 15.45
N ASN A 187 -24.45 -3.38 16.39
CA ASN A 187 -24.50 -2.18 17.25
C ASN A 187 -23.30 -1.28 17.12
N PHE A 188 -22.54 -1.42 16.02
CA PHE A 188 -21.33 -0.64 15.81
C PHE A 188 -21.64 0.87 15.71
N PRO A 189 -20.86 1.76 16.34
CA PRO A 189 -21.08 3.19 16.29
C PRO A 189 -20.63 3.78 14.94
N SER A 190 -21.42 3.53 13.88
CA SER A 190 -21.12 3.87 12.47
C SER A 190 -21.40 5.33 12.09
N LYS A 191 -22.13 6.08 12.95
CA LYS A 191 -22.47 7.49 12.72
C LYS A 191 -21.25 8.39 12.70
N PRO A 192 -21.33 9.56 12.03
CA PRO A 192 -20.27 10.56 12.06
C PRO A 192 -19.93 10.99 13.50
N TYR A 193 -18.64 11.14 13.79
CA TYR A 193 -18.13 11.51 15.10
C TYR A 193 -17.01 12.54 15.06
N LEU A 194 -16.57 12.92 13.88
CA LEU A 194 -15.55 13.96 13.67
C LEU A 194 -16.18 15.22 13.10
N THR A 195 -15.73 16.38 13.56
CA THR A 195 -16.22 17.68 13.10
C THR A 195 -15.05 18.58 12.73
N ALA A 196 -15.04 19.10 11.50
CA ALA A 196 -14.08 20.12 11.09
C ALA A 196 -14.36 21.45 11.81
N ARG A 197 -13.35 22.26 11.99
CA ARG A 197 -13.50 23.61 12.56
C ARG A 197 -14.24 24.52 11.59
N PRO A 198 -15.34 25.17 12.00
CA PRO A 198 -16.15 25.99 11.10
C PRO A 198 -15.38 27.15 10.45
N ASP A 199 -14.46 27.79 11.21
CA ASP A 199 -13.59 28.85 10.71
C ASP A 199 -12.66 28.37 9.59
N SER A 200 -12.06 27.20 9.75
CA SER A 200 -11.23 26.58 8.74
C SER A 200 -12.03 26.15 7.50
N VAL A 201 -13.23 25.61 7.68
CA VAL A 201 -14.13 25.24 6.57
C VAL A 201 -14.46 26.45 5.69
N GLU A 202 -14.74 27.61 6.29
CA GLU A 202 -15.05 28.83 5.52
C GLU A 202 -13.82 29.36 4.75
N VAL A 203 -12.64 29.28 5.32
CA VAL A 203 -11.38 29.60 4.61
C VAL A 203 -11.20 28.71 3.39
N TRP A 204 -11.35 27.40 3.56
CA TRP A 204 -11.17 26.42 2.49
C TRP A 204 -12.24 26.49 1.40
N LYS A 205 -13.40 27.00 1.69
CA LYS A 205 -14.49 27.21 0.73
C LYS A 205 -14.08 28.11 -0.44
N SER A 206 -13.20 29.08 -0.22
CA SER A 206 -12.68 29.93 -1.29
C SER A 206 -11.73 29.19 -2.23
N MET A 207 -11.03 28.17 -1.71
CA MET A 207 -10.08 27.35 -2.48
C MET A 207 -10.78 26.18 -3.20
N ILE A 208 -11.83 25.64 -2.58
CA ILE A 208 -12.64 24.54 -3.14
C ILE A 208 -13.97 25.13 -3.61
N ASN A 209 -13.88 26.04 -4.58
CA ASN A 209 -15.03 26.75 -5.15
C ASN A 209 -15.25 26.31 -6.59
N SER A 210 -16.28 25.48 -6.80
CA SER A 210 -16.69 25.02 -8.13
C SER A 210 -18.18 24.68 -8.11
N GLU A 211 -18.88 25.02 -9.20
CA GLU A 211 -20.26 24.59 -9.46
C GLU A 211 -20.36 23.13 -9.93
N LYS A 212 -19.22 22.52 -10.30
CA LYS A 212 -19.14 21.12 -10.68
C LYS A 212 -19.13 20.23 -9.44
N VAL A 213 -19.32 18.94 -9.64
CA VAL A 213 -19.17 17.94 -8.57
C VAL A 213 -17.72 17.92 -8.11
N LYS A 214 -17.49 18.23 -6.83
CA LYS A 214 -16.16 18.35 -6.22
C LYS A 214 -15.71 17.01 -5.67
N VAL A 215 -14.76 16.39 -6.36
CA VAL A 215 -14.23 15.06 -6.03
C VAL A 215 -12.84 15.20 -5.39
N GLY A 216 -12.70 14.77 -4.14
CA GLY A 216 -11.39 14.62 -3.51
C GLY A 216 -10.80 13.25 -3.82
N ILE A 217 -9.53 13.19 -4.24
CA ILE A 217 -8.89 11.93 -4.60
C ILE A 217 -7.59 11.71 -3.84
N ARG A 218 -7.38 10.45 -3.34
CA ARG A 218 -6.12 9.99 -2.79
C ARG A 218 -5.83 8.55 -3.21
N TRP A 219 -4.76 8.34 -3.99
CA TRP A 219 -4.43 7.06 -4.62
C TRP A 219 -3.37 6.24 -3.90
N ALA A 220 -2.62 6.83 -2.97
CA ALA A 220 -1.54 6.17 -2.25
C ALA A 220 -1.47 6.59 -0.79
N GLY A 221 -0.93 5.73 0.06
CA GLY A 221 -0.66 6.01 1.47
C GLY A 221 0.83 6.22 1.76
N ASN A 222 1.22 5.99 3.02
CA ASN A 222 2.62 6.08 3.45
C ASN A 222 3.49 5.08 2.66
N PRO A 223 4.53 5.53 1.94
CA PRO A 223 5.39 4.66 1.15
C PRO A 223 6.22 3.66 2.00
N LYS A 224 6.38 3.93 3.29
CA LYS A 224 7.09 3.05 4.23
C LYS A 224 6.20 1.93 4.79
N PHE A 225 4.92 1.88 4.44
CA PHE A 225 4.03 0.82 4.89
C PHE A 225 4.29 -0.46 4.08
N GLU A 226 4.42 -1.60 4.76
CA GLU A 226 4.81 -2.89 4.20
C GLU A 226 4.00 -3.34 2.96
N HIS A 227 2.71 -3.01 2.93
CA HIS A 227 1.81 -3.41 1.84
C HIS A 227 1.35 -2.23 0.96
N GLN A 228 2.11 -1.13 0.95
CA GLN A 228 1.75 0.07 0.21
C GLN A 228 1.55 -0.20 -1.29
N GLN A 229 2.40 -1.01 -1.90
CA GLN A 229 2.33 -1.36 -3.31
C GLN A 229 1.02 -2.04 -3.72
N PHE A 230 0.33 -2.74 -2.79
CA PHE A 230 -0.93 -3.42 -3.09
C PHE A 230 -2.14 -2.50 -2.95
N ARG A 231 -2.09 -1.48 -2.11
CA ARG A 231 -3.19 -0.54 -1.88
C ARG A 231 -3.13 0.73 -2.72
N ARG A 232 -1.97 1.03 -3.33
CA ARG A 232 -1.85 2.09 -4.32
C ARG A 232 -2.60 1.66 -5.58
N PHE A 233 -3.45 2.51 -6.12
CA PHE A 233 -3.99 2.31 -7.45
C PHE A 233 -3.30 3.22 -8.48
N PRO A 234 -3.26 2.81 -9.76
CA PRO A 234 -2.52 3.51 -10.79
C PRO A 234 -3.12 4.87 -11.13
N GLU A 235 -2.28 5.78 -11.57
CA GLU A 235 -2.60 7.19 -11.81
C GLU A 235 -3.48 7.43 -13.04
N ASN A 236 -3.54 6.47 -13.98
CA ASN A 236 -4.48 6.52 -15.10
C ASN A 236 -5.95 6.64 -14.63
N PHE A 237 -6.26 6.18 -13.43
CA PHE A 237 -7.57 6.40 -12.81
C PHE A 237 -7.90 7.90 -12.69
N ILE A 238 -6.92 8.73 -12.29
CA ILE A 238 -7.10 10.19 -12.16
C ILE A 238 -7.30 10.81 -13.53
N THR A 239 -6.48 10.41 -14.51
CA THR A 239 -6.59 10.87 -15.89
C THR A 239 -7.95 10.52 -16.50
N ASN A 240 -8.49 9.35 -16.18
CA ASN A 240 -9.80 8.94 -16.65
C ASN A 240 -10.94 9.70 -15.95
N LEU A 241 -10.85 9.94 -14.63
CA LEU A 241 -11.80 10.81 -13.94
C LEU A 241 -11.76 12.24 -14.48
N ALA A 242 -10.59 12.75 -14.83
CA ALA A 242 -10.43 14.10 -15.36
C ALA A 242 -11.05 14.33 -16.75
N LYS A 243 -11.47 13.25 -17.44
CA LYS A 243 -12.22 13.36 -18.70
C LYS A 243 -13.67 13.81 -18.52
N TYR A 244 -14.25 13.61 -17.31
CA TYR A 244 -15.63 14.02 -17.04
C TYR A 244 -15.71 15.55 -16.86
N PRO A 245 -16.37 16.28 -17.78
CA PRO A 245 -16.40 17.74 -17.73
C PRO A 245 -17.22 18.28 -16.54
N GLU A 246 -18.10 17.46 -15.97
CA GLU A 246 -18.94 17.81 -14.82
C GLU A 246 -18.20 17.69 -13.48
N LEU A 247 -17.01 17.09 -13.49
CA LEU A 247 -16.21 16.93 -12.27
C LEU A 247 -15.16 18.04 -12.13
N GLN A 248 -14.95 18.47 -10.90
CA GLN A 248 -13.77 19.20 -10.46
C GLN A 248 -13.02 18.33 -9.46
N ILE A 249 -11.81 17.94 -9.81
CA ILE A 249 -11.02 17.00 -9.01
C ILE A 249 -10.02 17.78 -8.17
N TYR A 250 -9.90 17.39 -6.91
CA TYR A 250 -8.95 17.94 -5.94
C TYR A 250 -8.08 16.80 -5.40
N SER A 251 -6.77 16.92 -5.59
CA SER A 251 -5.80 15.98 -5.06
C SER A 251 -5.61 16.18 -3.56
N LEU A 252 -5.97 15.17 -2.77
CA LEU A 252 -5.70 15.08 -1.33
C LEU A 252 -4.41 14.28 -1.05
N GLN A 253 -3.63 13.97 -2.08
CA GLN A 253 -2.37 13.25 -1.95
C GLN A 253 -1.28 14.17 -1.42
N LYS A 254 -0.77 13.88 -0.22
CA LYS A 254 0.24 14.71 0.45
C LYS A 254 1.67 14.25 0.18
N ASP A 255 1.85 12.96 -0.05
CA ASP A 255 3.16 12.31 -0.08
C ASP A 255 3.56 11.91 -1.52
N HIS A 256 3.06 12.62 -2.53
CA HIS A 256 3.52 12.42 -3.89
C HIS A 256 4.50 13.52 -4.26
N ASN A 257 5.62 13.10 -4.77
CA ASN A 257 6.50 14.00 -5.46
C ASN A 257 6.24 13.79 -6.96
N LEU A 258 5.77 14.84 -7.64
CA LEU A 258 5.88 15.00 -9.09
C LEU A 258 5.07 14.00 -9.96
N VAL A 259 3.87 13.64 -9.53
CA VAL A 259 2.88 13.14 -10.47
C VAL A 259 2.34 14.32 -11.26
N GLN A 260 2.52 14.32 -12.56
CA GLN A 260 1.87 15.31 -13.41
C GLN A 260 0.37 15.04 -13.41
N LEU A 261 -0.36 15.85 -12.67
CA LEU A 261 -1.81 15.78 -12.65
C LEU A 261 -2.36 16.45 -13.93
N PRO A 262 -3.50 15.96 -14.48
CA PRO A 262 -4.20 16.65 -15.55
C PRO A 262 -4.48 18.11 -15.17
N GLU A 263 -4.47 19.03 -16.15
CA GLU A 263 -4.64 20.48 -15.92
C GLU A 263 -5.92 20.85 -15.16
N ASN A 264 -6.96 20.04 -15.27
CA ASN A 264 -8.23 20.24 -14.57
C ASN A 264 -8.28 19.57 -13.19
N VAL A 265 -7.17 19.08 -12.68
CA VAL A 265 -7.03 18.56 -11.31
C VAL A 265 -6.29 19.59 -10.45
N THR A 266 -6.96 20.07 -9.42
CA THR A 266 -6.36 21.02 -8.47
C THR A 266 -5.55 20.26 -7.43
N ASP A 267 -4.23 20.51 -7.36
CA ASP A 267 -3.36 19.92 -6.35
C ASP A 267 -3.40 20.71 -5.04
N LEU A 268 -3.83 20.05 -3.97
CA LEU A 268 -3.90 20.65 -2.64
C LEU A 268 -2.69 20.29 -1.75
N GLN A 269 -1.70 19.53 -2.25
CA GLN A 269 -0.57 19.00 -1.47
C GLN A 269 0.09 20.03 -0.55
N HIS A 270 0.37 21.20 -1.07
CA HIS A 270 1.10 22.23 -0.34
C HIS A 270 0.26 23.00 0.69
N PHE A 271 -1.06 22.87 0.63
CA PHE A 271 -2.00 23.51 1.52
C PHE A 271 -2.47 22.60 2.66
N LEU A 272 -2.34 21.27 2.50
CA LEU A 272 -2.73 20.28 3.51
C LEU A 272 -1.64 20.15 4.59
N ILE A 273 -1.41 21.20 5.39
CA ILE A 273 -0.32 21.27 6.38
C ILE A 273 -0.64 20.41 7.60
N SER A 274 -1.90 20.41 8.03
CA SER A 274 -2.39 19.72 9.22
C SER A 274 -3.61 18.83 8.92
N TRP A 275 -4.03 18.03 9.90
CA TRP A 275 -5.30 17.31 9.81
C TRP A 275 -6.52 18.24 9.81
N GLU A 276 -6.42 19.41 10.46
CA GLU A 276 -7.47 20.42 10.42
C GLU A 276 -7.67 20.97 9.00
N ASP A 277 -6.58 21.23 8.27
CA ASP A 277 -6.65 21.61 6.85
C ASP A 277 -7.28 20.51 6.00
N THR A 278 -6.87 19.27 6.24
CA THR A 278 -7.41 18.11 5.53
C THR A 278 -8.93 17.97 5.78
N MET A 279 -9.37 18.11 7.02
CA MET A 279 -10.79 18.06 7.37
C MET A 279 -11.58 19.22 6.78
N ALA A 280 -11.03 20.41 6.80
CA ALA A 280 -11.65 21.61 6.22
C ALA A 280 -11.76 21.50 4.70
N ALA A 281 -10.75 20.97 4.03
CA ALA A 281 -10.82 20.65 2.60
C ALA A 281 -11.93 19.62 2.32
N ILE A 282 -11.93 18.49 3.02
CA ILE A 282 -12.93 17.41 2.86
C ILE A 282 -14.35 17.92 3.11
N ALA A 283 -14.55 18.81 4.08
CA ALA A 283 -15.87 19.38 4.36
C ALA A 283 -16.49 20.09 3.14
N ASN A 284 -15.67 20.70 2.29
CA ASN A 284 -16.08 21.43 1.10
C ASN A 284 -16.24 20.56 -0.16
N LEU A 285 -15.88 19.28 -0.11
CA LEU A 285 -16.04 18.32 -1.21
C LEU A 285 -17.44 17.70 -1.22
N ASP A 286 -17.86 17.16 -2.34
CA ASP A 286 -19.11 16.41 -2.46
C ASP A 286 -18.88 14.91 -2.21
N ILE A 287 -17.73 14.39 -2.64
CA ILE A 287 -17.34 12.99 -2.47
C ILE A 287 -15.81 12.86 -2.32
N VAL A 288 -15.37 11.85 -1.58
CA VAL A 288 -13.95 11.46 -1.50
C VAL A 288 -13.78 10.06 -2.06
N ILE A 289 -12.89 9.90 -3.04
CA ILE A 289 -12.48 8.62 -3.63
C ILE A 289 -11.04 8.35 -3.20
N THR A 290 -10.80 7.25 -2.49
CA THR A 290 -9.50 7.03 -1.88
C THR A 290 -9.11 5.55 -1.80
N SER A 291 -7.81 5.28 -1.78
CA SER A 291 -7.30 3.98 -1.35
C SER A 291 -7.47 3.78 0.16
N CYS A 292 -7.16 2.58 0.68
CA CYS A 292 -7.24 2.24 2.10
C CYS A 292 -6.22 3.05 2.93
N THR A 293 -6.51 4.33 3.19
CA THR A 293 -5.64 5.26 3.92
C THR A 293 -6.40 5.97 5.03
N SER A 294 -5.68 6.73 5.87
CA SER A 294 -6.27 7.58 6.90
C SER A 294 -7.30 8.58 6.37
N ILE A 295 -7.19 8.99 5.09
CA ILE A 295 -8.19 9.87 4.43
C ILE A 295 -9.57 9.20 4.37
N ALA A 296 -9.64 7.87 4.11
CA ALA A 296 -10.90 7.14 4.13
C ALA A 296 -11.59 7.27 5.50
N HIS A 297 -10.81 7.13 6.57
CA HIS A 297 -11.34 7.14 7.94
C HIS A 297 -11.73 8.53 8.40
N ILE A 298 -10.96 9.56 8.04
CA ILE A 298 -11.30 10.94 8.42
C ILE A 298 -12.52 11.45 7.66
N ALA A 299 -12.59 11.21 6.34
CA ALA A 299 -13.72 11.61 5.52
C ALA A 299 -15.03 10.92 5.98
N ALA A 300 -15.00 9.61 6.15
CA ALA A 300 -16.14 8.85 6.61
C ALA A 300 -16.51 9.16 8.07
N GLY A 301 -15.53 9.38 8.94
CA GLY A 301 -15.75 9.83 10.32
C GLY A 301 -16.43 11.20 10.42
N MET A 302 -16.26 12.05 9.43
CA MET A 302 -16.99 13.32 9.28
C MET A 302 -18.36 13.17 8.63
N GLY A 303 -18.75 11.97 8.17
CA GLY A 303 -20.00 11.74 7.45
C GLY A 303 -19.95 12.13 5.98
N LYS A 304 -18.76 12.36 5.41
CA LYS A 304 -18.61 12.61 3.99
C LYS A 304 -18.83 11.32 3.20
N GLU A 305 -19.56 11.42 2.08
CA GLU A 305 -19.62 10.32 1.09
C GLU A 305 -18.21 9.91 0.72
N THR A 306 -17.86 8.65 0.98
CA THR A 306 -16.48 8.16 0.83
C THR A 306 -16.45 6.82 0.11
N TRP A 307 -15.82 6.79 -1.06
CA TRP A 307 -15.64 5.60 -1.86
C TRP A 307 -14.21 5.09 -1.71
N VAL A 308 -14.09 3.85 -1.23
CA VAL A 308 -12.79 3.26 -0.90
C VAL A 308 -12.47 2.15 -1.89
N LEU A 309 -11.34 2.30 -2.58
CA LEU A 309 -10.77 1.24 -3.41
C LEU A 309 -9.95 0.30 -2.51
N VAL A 310 -10.42 -0.93 -2.41
CA VAL A 310 -9.91 -1.93 -1.48
C VAL A 310 -9.08 -2.96 -2.24
N PRO A 311 -7.78 -3.15 -1.92
CA PRO A 311 -6.94 -4.14 -2.58
C PRO A 311 -7.39 -5.58 -2.27
N VAL A 312 -6.83 -6.54 -2.99
CA VAL A 312 -7.08 -7.98 -2.76
C VAL A 312 -6.77 -8.38 -1.33
N LEU A 313 -5.67 -7.87 -0.76
CA LEU A 313 -5.39 -7.99 0.66
C LEU A 313 -5.92 -6.75 1.39
N PRO A 314 -7.16 -6.77 1.91
CA PRO A 314 -7.74 -5.62 2.57
C PRO A 314 -7.16 -5.45 3.97
N TYR A 315 -7.15 -4.23 4.48
CA TYR A 315 -6.94 -3.97 5.90
C TYR A 315 -8.16 -4.43 6.71
N HIS A 316 -7.97 -4.81 7.97
CA HIS A 316 -9.03 -5.44 8.79
C HIS A 316 -10.36 -4.67 8.81
N THR A 317 -10.34 -3.35 8.75
CA THR A 317 -11.53 -2.48 8.68
C THR A 317 -12.38 -2.72 7.43
N TRP A 318 -11.79 -3.24 6.37
CA TRP A 318 -12.42 -3.44 5.07
C TRP A 318 -12.62 -4.91 4.70
N THR A 319 -12.31 -5.83 5.63
CA THR A 319 -12.40 -7.29 5.37
C THR A 319 -13.83 -7.79 5.35
N TYR A 320 -14.72 -7.24 6.18
CA TYR A 320 -16.11 -7.68 6.25
C TYR A 320 -16.80 -7.53 4.88
N LYS A 321 -17.31 -8.66 4.39
CA LYS A 321 -18.04 -8.72 3.12
C LYS A 321 -19.52 -8.79 3.43
N SER A 322 -20.23 -7.69 3.23
CA SER A 322 -21.68 -7.75 3.14
C SER A 322 -22.09 -8.31 1.77
N PRO A 323 -22.83 -9.41 1.69
CA PRO A 323 -23.24 -9.99 0.41
C PRO A 323 -24.13 -9.07 -0.42
N GLU A 324 -24.87 -8.19 0.24
CA GLU A 324 -25.91 -7.35 -0.36
C GLU A 324 -25.49 -5.90 -0.54
N ASN A 325 -24.33 -5.50 0.03
CA ASN A 325 -24.00 -4.10 0.14
C ASN A 325 -22.50 -3.86 0.04
N ARG A 326 -22.11 -2.91 -0.78
CA ARG A 326 -20.72 -2.38 -0.79
C ARG A 326 -20.45 -1.45 0.40
N GLY A 327 -21.28 -1.48 1.42
CA GLY A 327 -21.13 -0.69 2.63
C GLY A 327 -20.06 -1.21 3.59
N SER A 328 -19.86 -0.49 4.66
CA SER A 328 -18.97 -0.86 5.76
C SER A 328 -19.74 -0.76 7.09
N PRO A 329 -19.61 -1.73 8.00
CA PRO A 329 -20.20 -1.59 9.33
C PRO A 329 -19.57 -0.46 10.15
N TYR A 330 -18.39 -0.02 9.75
CA TYR A 330 -17.66 1.05 10.45
C TYR A 330 -18.18 2.45 10.13
N TYR A 331 -18.86 2.66 8.96
CA TYR A 331 -19.28 3.98 8.51
C TYR A 331 -20.52 3.90 7.61
N GLU A 332 -21.50 4.71 7.87
CA GLU A 332 -22.76 4.78 7.10
C GLU A 332 -22.56 5.34 5.69
N THR A 333 -21.53 6.17 5.49
CA THR A 333 -21.26 6.92 4.26
C THR A 333 -20.18 6.29 3.38
N VAL A 334 -19.72 5.07 3.73
CA VAL A 334 -18.68 4.39 2.97
C VAL A 334 -19.25 3.43 1.95
N ARG A 335 -18.65 3.46 0.75
CA ARG A 335 -18.86 2.49 -0.30
C ARG A 335 -17.53 1.86 -0.70
N LEU A 336 -17.51 0.52 -0.80
CA LEU A 336 -16.29 -0.26 -1.03
C LEU A 336 -16.26 -0.80 -2.47
N PHE A 337 -15.15 -0.53 -3.16
CA PHE A 337 -14.85 -1.07 -4.48
C PHE A 337 -13.64 -2.00 -4.36
N ARG A 338 -13.89 -3.31 -4.42
CA ARG A 338 -12.90 -4.33 -4.12
C ARG A 338 -12.19 -4.81 -5.38
N GLN A 339 -10.88 -4.87 -5.31
CA GLN A 339 -10.05 -5.53 -6.31
C GLN A 339 -10.24 -7.05 -6.22
N ASN A 340 -10.56 -7.69 -7.33
CA ASN A 340 -10.78 -9.14 -7.38
C ASN A 340 -9.50 -9.93 -7.68
N THR A 341 -8.55 -9.32 -8.37
CA THR A 341 -7.29 -9.96 -8.77
C THR A 341 -6.13 -9.02 -8.45
N LYS A 342 -5.08 -9.53 -7.83
CA LYS A 342 -3.86 -8.78 -7.50
C LYS A 342 -3.36 -7.98 -8.71
N SER A 343 -3.03 -6.73 -8.49
CA SER A 343 -2.52 -5.77 -9.50
C SER A 343 -3.46 -5.47 -10.67
N LYS A 344 -4.71 -5.94 -10.65
CA LYS A 344 -5.72 -5.62 -11.66
C LYS A 344 -6.80 -4.74 -11.05
N TRP A 345 -6.88 -3.50 -11.51
CA TRP A 345 -7.84 -2.52 -11.02
C TRP A 345 -9.00 -2.22 -11.98
N ASN A 346 -8.91 -2.65 -13.24
CA ASN A 346 -9.84 -2.25 -14.30
C ASN A 346 -11.30 -2.54 -13.98
N ASP A 347 -11.64 -3.77 -13.62
CA ASP A 347 -13.03 -4.12 -13.26
C ASP A 347 -13.55 -3.27 -12.11
N THR A 348 -12.66 -2.97 -11.14
CA THR A 348 -12.95 -2.12 -9.98
C THR A 348 -13.22 -0.69 -10.43
N PHE A 349 -12.40 -0.16 -11.34
CA PHE A 349 -12.56 1.19 -11.88
C PHE A 349 -13.81 1.31 -12.74
N GLN A 350 -14.07 0.38 -13.64
CA GLN A 350 -15.29 0.37 -14.46
C GLN A 350 -16.55 0.38 -13.60
N SER A 351 -16.55 -0.45 -12.56
CA SER A 351 -17.66 -0.48 -11.60
C SER A 351 -17.83 0.85 -10.86
N LEU A 352 -16.72 1.53 -10.52
CA LEU A 352 -16.74 2.82 -9.86
C LEU A 352 -17.22 3.93 -10.81
N TYR A 353 -16.72 3.97 -12.05
CA TYR A 353 -17.13 4.97 -13.02
C TYR A 353 -18.63 4.88 -13.32
N LYS A 354 -19.13 3.68 -13.59
CA LYS A 354 -20.55 3.46 -13.81
C LYS A 354 -21.41 4.01 -12.67
N GLU A 355 -21.00 3.74 -11.44
CA GLU A 355 -21.74 4.16 -10.27
C GLU A 355 -21.64 5.67 -10.01
N LEU A 356 -20.50 6.27 -10.36
CA LEU A 356 -20.27 7.72 -10.32
C LEU A 356 -21.18 8.43 -11.35
N GLU A 357 -21.26 7.90 -12.57
CA GLU A 357 -22.13 8.37 -13.64
C GLU A 357 -23.60 8.33 -13.20
N GLU A 358 -24.05 7.20 -12.65
CA GLU A 358 -25.42 7.05 -12.14
C GLU A 358 -25.73 8.01 -10.99
N LYS A 359 -24.81 8.15 -10.02
CA LYS A 359 -25.01 8.97 -8.82
C LYS A 359 -25.10 10.45 -9.13
N PHE A 360 -24.24 10.96 -10.00
CA PHE A 360 -24.13 12.38 -10.30
C PHE A 360 -24.72 12.75 -11.66
N ASN A 361 -25.37 11.80 -12.33
CA ASN A 361 -25.97 11.97 -13.67
C ASN A 361 -24.94 12.56 -14.66
N LEU A 362 -23.73 11.98 -14.67
CA LEU A 362 -22.64 12.42 -15.55
C LEU A 362 -22.88 11.90 -16.97
N GLN A 363 -22.35 12.62 -17.96
CA GLN A 363 -22.33 12.12 -19.32
C GLN A 363 -21.42 10.90 -19.40
N HIS A 364 -21.95 9.79 -19.94
CA HIS A 364 -21.13 8.59 -20.14
C HIS A 364 -19.96 8.92 -21.07
N ILE A 365 -18.76 8.60 -20.64
CA ILE A 365 -17.55 8.70 -21.43
C ILE A 365 -17.05 7.28 -21.67
N GLU A 366 -16.99 6.92 -22.94
CA GLU A 366 -16.38 5.66 -23.35
C GLU A 366 -14.93 5.61 -22.82
N GLN A 367 -14.74 4.86 -21.74
CA GLN A 367 -13.40 4.61 -21.23
C GLN A 367 -12.68 3.71 -22.24
N PRO A 368 -11.38 3.89 -22.48
CA PRO A 368 -10.65 3.02 -23.38
C PRO A 368 -10.97 1.57 -23.01
N ASP A 369 -11.42 0.80 -24.00
CA ASP A 369 -11.73 -0.61 -23.83
C ASP A 369 -10.45 -1.33 -23.40
N GLU A 370 -10.32 -1.55 -22.08
CA GLU A 370 -9.22 -2.31 -21.49
C GLU A 370 -9.48 -3.81 -21.59
N ASP A 371 -10.60 -4.26 -22.17
CA ASP A 371 -10.83 -5.64 -22.64
C ASP A 371 -10.02 -6.00 -23.89
N ARG A 372 -9.00 -5.21 -24.16
CA ARG A 372 -7.91 -5.65 -25.02
C ARG A 372 -7.43 -7.01 -24.53
N VAL A 373 -7.44 -7.99 -25.40
CA VAL A 373 -6.83 -9.31 -25.15
C VAL A 373 -5.42 -9.07 -24.61
N THR A 374 -5.26 -9.21 -23.30
CA THR A 374 -3.99 -8.96 -22.62
C THR A 374 -2.96 -9.92 -23.18
N LYS A 375 -2.04 -9.41 -23.96
CA LYS A 375 -0.92 -10.20 -24.46
C LYS A 375 0.21 -10.16 -23.44
N ARG A 376 0.86 -11.30 -23.29
CA ARG A 376 1.96 -11.48 -22.34
C ARG A 376 3.16 -12.07 -23.05
N LEU A 377 4.36 -11.60 -22.73
CA LEU A 377 5.59 -12.04 -23.36
C LEU A 377 6.49 -12.74 -22.34
N ASN A 378 6.98 -13.92 -22.68
CA ASN A 378 8.05 -14.62 -21.98
C ASN A 378 9.32 -14.55 -22.83
N MET A 379 10.22 -13.63 -22.48
CA MET A 379 11.47 -13.36 -23.21
C MET A 379 12.53 -14.39 -22.81
N GLY A 380 13.24 -14.95 -23.81
CA GLY A 380 14.28 -15.96 -23.55
C GLY A 380 13.69 -17.18 -22.86
N CYS A 381 12.58 -17.70 -23.37
CA CYS A 381 11.79 -18.73 -22.68
C CYS A 381 12.55 -20.04 -22.44
N GLY A 382 13.58 -20.32 -23.24
CA GLY A 382 14.28 -21.60 -23.18
C GLY A 382 13.31 -22.77 -23.18
N LEU A 383 13.51 -23.73 -22.29
CA LEU A 383 12.58 -24.85 -22.06
C LEU A 383 11.44 -24.51 -21.09
N LYS A 384 11.47 -23.31 -20.45
CA LYS A 384 10.49 -22.88 -19.43
C LYS A 384 9.37 -22.06 -20.05
N LYS A 385 8.53 -22.69 -20.86
CA LYS A 385 7.37 -22.04 -21.45
C LYS A 385 6.32 -21.72 -20.40
N ILE A 386 5.65 -20.58 -20.55
CA ILE A 386 4.56 -20.14 -19.68
C ILE A 386 3.27 -20.20 -20.50
N GLU A 387 2.28 -20.94 -20.02
CA GLU A 387 0.96 -21.02 -20.66
C GLU A 387 0.27 -19.65 -20.68
N GLY A 388 -0.32 -19.27 -21.80
CA GLY A 388 -0.97 -17.98 -21.98
C GLY A 388 -0.02 -16.82 -22.27
N PHE A 389 1.28 -17.09 -22.46
CA PHE A 389 2.28 -16.13 -22.90
C PHE A 389 2.73 -16.40 -24.34
N VAL A 390 3.13 -15.38 -25.06
CA VAL A 390 3.96 -15.52 -26.24
C VAL A 390 5.36 -15.89 -25.77
N ASN A 391 5.74 -17.16 -25.91
CA ASN A 391 7.06 -17.64 -25.52
C ASN A 391 8.06 -17.39 -26.66
N ALA A 392 8.99 -16.48 -26.46
CA ALA A 392 9.94 -16.07 -27.49
C ALA A 392 11.38 -16.43 -27.07
N ASP A 393 12.15 -16.93 -28.02
CA ASP A 393 13.55 -17.32 -27.83
C ASP A 393 14.31 -17.22 -29.15
N ILE A 394 15.64 -17.00 -29.05
CA ILE A 394 16.51 -16.97 -30.24
C ILE A 394 16.69 -18.37 -30.84
N SER A 395 16.63 -19.42 -30.03
CA SER A 395 16.86 -20.79 -30.43
C SER A 395 15.59 -21.47 -30.94
N PRO A 396 15.50 -21.87 -32.21
CA PRO A 396 14.38 -22.65 -32.70
C PRO A 396 14.30 -24.05 -32.07
N ASN A 397 15.40 -24.55 -31.49
CA ASN A 397 15.47 -25.89 -30.89
C ASN A 397 14.60 -26.03 -29.64
N VAL A 398 14.33 -24.93 -28.94
CA VAL A 398 13.41 -24.94 -27.77
C VAL A 398 11.95 -24.81 -28.21
N LYS A 399 11.70 -24.74 -29.53
CA LYS A 399 10.36 -24.62 -30.15
C LYS A 399 9.53 -23.48 -29.53
N PRO A 400 10.04 -22.24 -29.51
CA PRO A 400 9.29 -21.11 -28.97
C PRO A 400 8.05 -20.84 -29.83
N ASP A 401 7.10 -20.06 -29.32
CA ASP A 401 5.93 -19.62 -30.12
C ASP A 401 6.41 -18.64 -31.20
N GLN A 402 7.48 -17.87 -30.91
CA GLN A 402 8.10 -16.95 -31.84
C GLN A 402 9.64 -16.99 -31.70
N VAL A 403 10.36 -17.18 -32.81
CA VAL A 403 11.82 -17.09 -32.82
C VAL A 403 12.21 -15.62 -32.89
N VAL A 404 12.85 -15.10 -31.85
CA VAL A 404 13.24 -13.68 -31.73
C VAL A 404 14.66 -13.56 -31.21
N ASP A 405 15.49 -12.84 -31.96
CA ASP A 405 16.79 -12.37 -31.49
C ASP A 405 16.63 -10.99 -30.84
N PHE A 406 16.63 -10.94 -29.53
CA PHE A 406 16.44 -9.71 -28.76
C PHE A 406 17.62 -8.72 -28.85
N ASN A 407 18.72 -9.11 -29.51
CA ASN A 407 19.82 -8.20 -29.86
C ASN A 407 19.64 -7.54 -31.23
N LYS A 408 18.57 -7.89 -31.99
CA LYS A 408 18.23 -7.27 -33.26
C LYS A 408 17.01 -6.37 -33.13
N PHE A 409 17.13 -5.15 -33.60
CA PHE A 409 16.12 -4.10 -33.47
C PHE A 409 15.56 -3.66 -34.84
N PRO A 410 14.29 -3.27 -34.94
CA PRO A 410 13.26 -3.36 -33.89
C PRO A 410 12.79 -4.80 -33.68
N TRP A 411 12.25 -5.09 -32.46
CA TRP A 411 11.63 -6.38 -32.20
C TRP A 411 10.35 -6.56 -33.02
N PRO A 412 9.99 -7.80 -33.42
CA PRO A 412 8.85 -8.08 -34.28
C PRO A 412 7.51 -8.02 -33.55
N PHE A 413 7.35 -7.06 -32.67
CA PHE A 413 6.16 -6.81 -31.89
C PHE A 413 5.67 -5.37 -32.09
N ALA A 414 4.34 -5.17 -32.00
CA ALA A 414 3.75 -3.84 -32.11
C ALA A 414 4.01 -2.98 -30.87
N ASP A 415 3.86 -1.66 -31.02
CA ASP A 415 3.89 -0.73 -29.90
C ASP A 415 2.73 -1.04 -28.95
N ASN A 416 3.01 -0.97 -27.64
CA ASN A 416 2.02 -1.19 -26.59
C ASN A 416 1.29 -2.55 -26.69
N GLU A 417 1.97 -3.60 -27.14
CA GLU A 417 1.37 -4.91 -27.39
C GLU A 417 1.18 -5.74 -26.11
N PHE A 418 2.09 -5.60 -25.13
CA PHE A 418 2.13 -6.47 -23.96
C PHE A 418 1.80 -5.74 -22.66
N ASP A 419 0.98 -6.38 -21.82
CA ASP A 419 0.66 -5.92 -20.46
C ASP A 419 1.55 -6.58 -19.40
N HIS A 420 2.23 -7.66 -19.76
CA HIS A 420 3.12 -8.37 -18.88
C HIS A 420 4.30 -8.95 -19.66
N ILE A 421 5.51 -8.65 -19.22
CA ILE A 421 6.73 -9.21 -19.78
C ILE A 421 7.49 -9.94 -18.67
N VAL A 422 7.78 -11.21 -18.90
CA VAL A 422 8.67 -12.02 -18.06
C VAL A 422 10.03 -12.09 -18.75
N ALA A 423 11.08 -11.66 -18.06
CA ALA A 423 12.48 -11.68 -18.52
C ALA A 423 13.35 -12.31 -17.44
N LYS A 424 13.49 -13.63 -17.49
CA LYS A 424 14.25 -14.40 -16.50
C LYS A 424 15.57 -14.88 -17.09
N ASP A 425 16.67 -14.47 -16.47
CA ASP A 425 18.03 -14.85 -16.84
C ASP A 425 18.31 -14.58 -18.34
N ILE A 426 17.93 -13.38 -18.81
CA ILE A 426 18.13 -12.94 -20.20
C ILE A 426 18.73 -11.54 -20.30
N LEU A 427 18.39 -10.58 -19.42
CA LEU A 427 18.83 -9.19 -19.58
C LEU A 427 20.36 -9.05 -19.49
N GLU A 428 21.02 -9.88 -18.70
CA GLU A 428 22.48 -9.96 -18.57
C GLU A 428 23.18 -10.33 -19.88
N HIS A 429 22.48 -10.98 -20.81
CA HIS A 429 22.99 -11.40 -22.12
C HIS A 429 22.72 -10.38 -23.23
N LEU A 430 21.87 -9.34 -22.97
CA LEU A 430 21.46 -8.40 -24.02
C LEU A 430 22.46 -7.26 -24.20
N GLY A 431 22.68 -6.89 -25.47
CA GLY A 431 23.45 -5.73 -25.90
C GLY A 431 24.96 -5.87 -25.70
N ASP A 432 25.74 -5.86 -26.76
CA ASP A 432 27.20 -5.93 -26.68
C ASP A 432 27.83 -4.65 -26.11
N THR A 433 27.15 -3.52 -26.30
CA THR A 433 27.53 -2.22 -25.76
C THR A 433 26.45 -1.69 -24.82
N SER A 434 26.77 -0.65 -24.04
CA SER A 434 25.78 0.05 -23.22
C SER A 434 24.67 0.66 -24.07
N SER A 435 25.00 1.19 -25.27
CA SER A 435 24.02 1.72 -26.22
C SER A 435 23.06 0.63 -26.71
N ASP A 436 23.53 -0.57 -26.98
CA ASP A 436 22.67 -1.66 -27.46
C ASP A 436 21.78 -2.18 -26.33
N PHE A 437 22.27 -2.21 -25.10
CA PHE A 437 21.43 -2.53 -23.95
C PHE A 437 20.31 -1.51 -23.74
N ILE A 438 20.62 -0.22 -23.85
CA ILE A 438 19.61 0.83 -23.76
C ILE A 438 18.55 0.67 -24.88
N LYS A 439 18.96 0.27 -26.09
CA LYS A 439 18.00 -0.06 -27.15
C LYS A 439 17.09 -1.23 -26.78
N ALA A 440 17.61 -2.27 -26.12
CA ALA A 440 16.79 -3.38 -25.64
C ALA A 440 15.76 -2.91 -24.57
N ILE A 441 16.18 -2.07 -23.64
CA ILE A 441 15.25 -1.47 -22.65
C ILE A 441 14.20 -0.57 -23.34
N LYS A 442 14.61 0.20 -24.37
CA LYS A 442 13.68 0.99 -25.19
C LYS A 442 12.66 0.11 -25.90
N GLU A 443 13.06 -1.02 -26.44
CA GLU A 443 12.16 -1.96 -27.10
C GLU A 443 11.22 -2.63 -26.10
N MET A 444 11.73 -3.07 -24.92
CA MET A 444 10.85 -3.54 -23.83
C MET A 444 9.80 -2.48 -23.50
N TYR A 445 10.24 -1.23 -23.34
CA TYR A 445 9.33 -0.12 -23.10
C TYR A 445 8.37 0.10 -24.25
N ARG A 446 8.84 0.14 -25.52
CA ARG A 446 8.00 0.35 -26.72
C ARG A 446 6.88 -0.67 -26.83
N VAL A 447 7.20 -1.95 -26.66
CA VAL A 447 6.23 -3.04 -26.81
C VAL A 447 5.31 -3.19 -25.59
N SER A 448 5.66 -2.58 -24.46
CA SER A 448 4.82 -2.57 -23.25
C SER A 448 3.69 -1.56 -23.37
N HIS A 449 2.51 -1.93 -22.87
CA HIS A 449 1.39 -1.02 -22.66
C HIS A 449 1.63 -0.12 -21.44
N ASN A 450 0.87 0.96 -21.30
CA ASN A 450 0.86 1.75 -20.07
C ASN A 450 0.33 0.91 -18.91
N GLY A 451 1.05 0.92 -17.78
CA GLY A 451 0.74 0.07 -16.63
C GLY A 451 1.25 -1.36 -16.74
N ALA A 452 1.91 -1.72 -17.85
CA ALA A 452 2.50 -3.06 -18.02
C ALA A 452 3.49 -3.40 -16.89
N ILE A 453 3.54 -4.68 -16.56
CA ILE A 453 4.44 -5.21 -15.52
C ILE A 453 5.58 -5.99 -16.17
N TRP A 454 6.81 -5.69 -15.77
CA TRP A 454 7.97 -6.53 -16.07
C TRP A 454 8.33 -7.33 -14.82
N GLU A 455 8.32 -8.66 -14.94
CA GLU A 455 8.96 -9.57 -13.99
C GLU A 455 10.37 -9.88 -14.49
N VAL A 456 11.36 -9.22 -13.94
CA VAL A 456 12.76 -9.43 -14.29
C VAL A 456 13.42 -10.26 -13.21
N GLN A 457 14.15 -11.31 -13.60
CA GLN A 457 15.05 -12.05 -12.73
C GLN A 457 16.43 -12.11 -13.39
N SER A 458 17.47 -11.97 -12.59
CA SER A 458 18.86 -12.14 -13.03
C SER A 458 19.73 -12.64 -11.87
N PRO A 459 20.92 -13.22 -12.14
CA PRO A 459 21.88 -13.51 -11.09
C PRO A 459 22.17 -12.28 -10.23
N HIS A 460 22.29 -12.48 -8.92
CA HIS A 460 22.59 -11.38 -8.01
C HIS A 460 23.98 -10.83 -8.30
N TRP A 461 24.14 -9.52 -8.39
CA TRP A 461 25.39 -8.83 -8.80
C TRP A 461 26.60 -9.07 -7.88
N ARG A 462 26.41 -9.69 -6.72
CA ARG A 462 27.45 -10.15 -5.79
C ARG A 462 27.50 -11.67 -5.67
N CYS A 463 26.96 -12.41 -6.62
CA CYS A 463 27.01 -13.86 -6.65
C CYS A 463 27.98 -14.30 -7.76
N ASP A 464 28.73 -15.35 -7.50
CA ASP A 464 29.67 -15.91 -8.48
C ASP A 464 28.97 -16.32 -9.78
N THR A 465 27.69 -16.76 -9.68
CA THR A 465 26.85 -17.09 -10.84
C THR A 465 26.65 -15.93 -11.81
N ALA A 466 26.81 -14.68 -11.36
CA ALA A 466 26.75 -13.51 -12.24
C ALA A 466 28.01 -13.37 -13.12
N LEU A 467 29.11 -14.03 -12.73
CA LEU A 467 30.43 -13.97 -13.38
C LEU A 467 30.82 -15.28 -14.04
N ASP A 468 30.20 -16.40 -13.68
CA ASP A 468 30.57 -17.74 -14.14
C ASP A 468 30.23 -17.98 -15.62
N ASP A 469 29.16 -17.33 -16.13
CA ASP A 469 28.80 -17.45 -17.53
C ASP A 469 29.56 -16.41 -18.38
N PRO A 470 30.38 -16.84 -19.33
CA PRO A 470 31.16 -15.92 -20.18
C PRO A 470 30.27 -15.09 -21.13
N ASP A 471 28.99 -15.46 -21.33
CA ASP A 471 28.05 -14.72 -22.15
C ASP A 471 27.32 -13.61 -21.36
N HIS A 472 27.54 -13.51 -20.04
CA HIS A 472 27.06 -12.39 -19.25
C HIS A 472 27.82 -11.10 -19.60
N LYS A 473 27.13 -10.14 -20.17
CA LYS A 473 27.71 -8.87 -20.63
C LYS A 473 27.67 -7.79 -19.58
N ARG A 474 26.80 -7.94 -18.54
CA ARG A 474 26.59 -6.94 -17.48
C ARG A 474 25.95 -7.51 -16.23
N LEU A 475 26.15 -6.81 -15.14
CA LEU A 475 25.43 -7.04 -13.90
C LEU A 475 24.11 -6.26 -13.93
N ILE A 476 23.00 -6.91 -13.59
CA ILE A 476 21.67 -6.27 -13.50
C ILE A 476 21.43 -5.84 -12.05
N THR A 477 21.24 -4.55 -11.84
CA THR A 477 21.10 -3.99 -10.50
C THR A 477 19.84 -3.10 -10.40
N MET A 478 19.35 -2.92 -9.19
CA MET A 478 18.27 -1.96 -8.90
C MET A 478 18.64 -0.54 -9.37
N GLY A 479 19.89 -0.12 -9.14
CA GLY A 479 20.38 1.21 -9.53
C GLY A 479 20.24 1.46 -11.03
N MET A 480 20.49 0.44 -11.85
CA MET A 480 20.37 0.55 -13.30
C MET A 480 18.91 0.85 -13.75
N PHE A 481 17.92 0.17 -13.20
CA PHE A 481 16.52 0.45 -13.52
C PHE A 481 16.08 1.82 -13.00
N ASN A 482 16.58 2.24 -11.85
CA ASN A 482 16.28 3.54 -11.27
C ASN A 482 16.75 4.71 -12.14
N LEU A 483 17.74 4.52 -13.02
CA LEU A 483 18.17 5.54 -14.01
C LEU A 483 17.11 5.78 -15.10
N PHE A 484 16.11 4.91 -15.22
CA PHE A 484 14.97 5.06 -16.14
C PHE A 484 13.67 5.45 -15.40
N ASN A 485 13.74 5.88 -14.13
CA ASN A 485 12.62 6.40 -13.36
C ASN A 485 12.67 7.93 -13.37
N LYS A 486 11.83 8.56 -14.21
CA LYS A 486 11.79 10.03 -14.36
C LYS A 486 11.52 10.73 -13.04
N ARG A 487 10.58 10.20 -12.25
CA ARG A 487 10.20 10.77 -10.96
C ARG A 487 11.37 10.77 -9.97
N MET A 488 12.04 9.63 -9.81
CA MET A 488 13.17 9.53 -8.88
C MET A 488 14.35 10.44 -9.29
N LEU A 489 14.62 10.55 -10.59
CA LEU A 489 15.68 11.44 -11.09
C LEU A 489 15.36 12.91 -10.79
N LEU A 490 14.11 13.30 -10.93
CA LEU A 490 13.70 14.66 -10.61
C LEU A 490 13.78 14.96 -9.11
N GLU A 491 13.39 14.02 -8.25
CA GLU A 491 13.56 14.13 -6.79
C GLU A 491 15.03 14.30 -6.39
N LYS A 492 15.94 13.57 -7.03
CA LYS A 492 17.39 13.73 -6.81
C LYS A 492 17.87 15.11 -7.24
N LEU A 493 17.45 15.59 -8.40
CA LEU A 493 17.79 16.92 -8.89
C LEU A 493 17.32 18.00 -7.91
N GLN A 494 16.12 17.90 -7.38
CA GLN A 494 15.61 18.84 -6.37
C GLN A 494 16.43 18.87 -5.08
N LYS A 495 17.03 17.74 -4.71
CA LYS A 495 17.88 17.59 -3.51
C LYS A 495 19.36 17.90 -3.78
N ASP A 496 19.68 18.56 -4.88
CA ASP A 496 21.06 18.84 -5.32
C ASP A 496 21.93 17.59 -5.50
N GLN A 497 21.30 16.44 -5.79
CA GLN A 497 21.98 15.21 -6.12
C GLN A 497 21.98 15.04 -7.64
N SER A 498 23.16 14.89 -8.23
CA SER A 498 23.26 14.62 -9.67
C SER A 498 23.16 13.11 -9.94
N ASP A 499 22.50 12.78 -11.04
CA ASP A 499 22.47 11.43 -11.60
C ASP A 499 22.40 11.50 -13.12
N SER A 500 22.45 10.35 -13.78
CA SER A 500 22.32 10.26 -15.24
C SER A 500 20.90 10.60 -15.67
N ALA A 501 20.75 11.37 -16.74
CA ALA A 501 19.46 11.80 -17.30
C ALA A 501 18.82 10.77 -18.26
N LEU A 502 19.21 9.49 -18.20
CA LEU A 502 18.84 8.45 -19.16
C LEU A 502 17.32 8.32 -19.35
N ALA A 503 16.53 8.47 -18.28
CA ALA A 503 15.06 8.41 -18.40
C ALA A 503 14.49 9.50 -19.31
N PHE A 504 15.05 10.71 -19.26
CA PHE A 504 14.63 11.84 -20.07
C PHE A 504 15.24 11.79 -21.48
N GLU A 505 16.52 11.43 -21.59
CA GLU A 505 17.22 11.30 -22.88
C GLU A 505 16.59 10.24 -23.79
N HIS A 506 16.04 9.20 -23.20
CA HIS A 506 15.46 8.07 -23.93
C HIS A 506 13.94 8.00 -23.86
N ASP A 507 13.30 8.91 -23.18
CA ASP A 507 11.85 8.97 -22.93
C ASP A 507 11.29 7.65 -22.39
N ILE A 508 11.96 7.12 -21.34
CA ILE A 508 11.56 5.90 -20.64
C ILE A 508 11.17 6.28 -19.23
N ASP A 509 10.02 5.80 -18.75
CA ASP A 509 9.60 5.96 -17.37
C ASP A 509 9.11 4.63 -16.79
N ILE A 510 9.90 4.05 -15.90
CA ILE A 510 9.61 2.80 -15.21
C ILE A 510 9.84 2.94 -13.72
N GLU A 511 9.14 2.14 -12.92
CA GLU A 511 9.24 2.16 -11.47
C GLU A 511 9.36 0.73 -10.90
N ILE A 512 10.36 0.48 -10.07
CA ILE A 512 10.45 -0.78 -9.32
C ILE A 512 9.39 -0.75 -8.21
N CYS A 513 8.40 -1.64 -8.32
CA CYS A 513 7.33 -1.78 -7.34
C CYS A 513 7.67 -2.76 -6.21
N ASP A 514 8.47 -3.79 -6.53
CA ASP A 514 8.90 -4.81 -5.57
C ASP A 514 10.25 -5.40 -5.97
N MET A 515 11.01 -5.83 -4.97
CA MET A 515 12.28 -6.51 -5.18
C MET A 515 12.43 -7.65 -4.17
N GLN A 516 12.77 -8.83 -4.66
CA GLN A 516 12.96 -10.04 -3.86
C GLN A 516 14.30 -10.70 -4.21
N PHE A 517 14.84 -11.46 -3.27
CA PHE A 517 16.06 -12.23 -3.46
C PHE A 517 15.82 -13.71 -3.22
N ASP A 518 16.40 -14.55 -4.07
CA ASP A 518 16.58 -15.96 -3.77
C ASP A 518 17.94 -16.11 -3.06
N TYR A 519 17.90 -16.54 -1.81
CA TYR A 519 19.11 -16.65 -1.00
C TYR A 519 19.84 -17.97 -1.24
N THR A 520 21.17 -17.94 -1.14
CA THR A 520 21.99 -19.16 -1.17
C THR A 520 21.95 -19.88 0.17
N ASP A 521 22.23 -21.18 0.19
CA ASP A 521 22.59 -21.85 1.43
C ASP A 521 23.98 -21.34 1.88
N PRO A 522 24.23 -21.04 3.16
CA PRO A 522 23.39 -21.30 4.35
C PRO A 522 22.43 -20.17 4.72
N TRP A 523 22.36 -19.06 3.95
CA TRP A 523 21.55 -17.88 4.30
C TRP A 523 20.05 -18.18 4.27
N GLN A 524 19.58 -18.92 3.27
CA GLN A 524 18.20 -19.37 3.19
C GLN A 524 17.82 -20.23 4.40
N GLU A 525 18.73 -21.13 4.83
CA GLU A 525 18.50 -21.98 6.00
C GLU A 525 18.48 -21.16 7.30
N LYS A 526 19.39 -20.20 7.48
CA LYS A 526 19.39 -19.28 8.63
C LYS A 526 18.11 -18.46 8.72
N LEU A 527 17.67 -17.92 7.58
CA LEU A 527 16.40 -17.17 7.52
C LEU A 527 15.23 -18.05 7.89
N ARG A 528 15.14 -19.25 7.32
CA ARG A 528 14.09 -20.23 7.63
C ARG A 528 14.07 -20.65 9.09
N LYS A 529 15.27 -20.80 9.71
CA LYS A 529 15.43 -21.14 11.12
C LYS A 529 15.33 -19.93 12.05
N ARG A 530 15.19 -18.71 11.49
CA ARG A 530 15.25 -17.43 12.23
C ARG A 530 16.53 -17.27 13.07
N GLU A 531 17.61 -17.79 12.58
CA GLU A 531 18.96 -17.62 13.18
C GLU A 531 19.59 -16.27 12.78
N ILE A 532 18.93 -15.52 11.90
CA ILE A 532 19.35 -14.20 11.43
C ILE A 532 18.12 -13.27 11.37
N SER A 533 18.27 -12.04 11.84
CA SER A 533 17.28 -10.97 11.68
C SER A 533 17.30 -10.38 10.27
N GLN A 534 16.25 -9.63 9.91
CA GLN A 534 16.19 -8.93 8.63
C GLN A 534 17.33 -7.89 8.50
N ASP A 535 17.69 -7.21 9.57
CA ASP A 535 18.77 -6.22 9.58
C ASP A 535 20.14 -6.87 9.35
N GLU A 536 20.41 -8.02 10.00
CA GLU A 536 21.61 -8.80 9.77
C GLU A 536 21.69 -9.36 8.36
N LEU A 537 20.55 -9.79 7.80
CA LEU A 537 20.48 -10.25 6.42
C LEU A 537 20.72 -9.10 5.43
N ASN A 538 20.15 -7.92 5.66
CA ASN A 538 20.38 -6.72 4.86
C ASN A 538 21.85 -6.28 4.95
N TYR A 539 22.46 -6.38 6.14
CA TYR A 539 23.88 -6.13 6.31
C TYR A 539 24.71 -7.13 5.49
N ALA A 540 24.36 -8.42 5.55
CA ALA A 540 25.06 -9.46 4.80
C ALA A 540 24.95 -9.25 3.29
N LEU A 541 23.77 -8.92 2.74
CA LEU A 541 23.58 -8.60 1.33
C LEU A 541 24.46 -7.43 0.84
N ASN A 542 24.68 -6.45 1.69
CA ASN A 542 25.49 -5.28 1.34
C ASN A 542 27.01 -5.50 1.48
N HIS A 543 27.45 -6.45 2.31
CA HIS A 543 28.86 -6.59 2.68
C HIS A 543 29.52 -7.90 2.23
N PHE A 544 28.72 -8.97 2.01
CA PHE A 544 29.27 -10.27 1.63
C PHE A 544 28.87 -10.66 0.20
N ASN A 545 29.67 -11.51 -0.42
CA ASN A 545 29.34 -12.17 -1.67
C ASN A 545 28.56 -13.46 -1.41
N ASN A 546 27.85 -13.93 -2.42
CA ASN A 546 27.11 -15.21 -2.39
C ASN A 546 26.07 -15.32 -1.26
N VAL A 547 25.48 -14.20 -0.84
CA VAL A 547 24.35 -14.19 0.09
C VAL A 547 23.04 -14.47 -0.66
N ALA A 548 22.85 -13.84 -1.80
CA ALA A 548 21.72 -14.08 -2.69
C ALA A 548 22.19 -14.68 -4.01
N LEU A 549 21.44 -15.65 -4.53
CA LEU A 549 21.67 -16.30 -5.81
C LEU A 549 21.14 -15.44 -6.96
N SER A 550 19.91 -14.94 -6.83
CA SER A 550 19.27 -14.10 -7.83
C SER A 550 18.53 -12.92 -7.21
N ALA A 551 18.36 -11.88 -8.01
CA ALA A 551 17.49 -10.74 -7.72
C ALA A 551 16.28 -10.77 -8.67
N LYS A 552 15.08 -10.56 -8.11
CA LYS A 552 13.82 -10.47 -8.83
C LYS A 552 13.26 -9.07 -8.66
N TYR A 553 12.86 -8.46 -9.76
CA TYR A 553 12.30 -7.12 -9.81
C TYR A 553 10.91 -7.18 -10.41
N LEU A 554 9.96 -6.54 -9.75
CA LEU A 554 8.66 -6.23 -10.31
C LEU A 554 8.65 -4.76 -10.70
N ILE A 555 8.57 -4.47 -11.99
CA ILE A 555 8.72 -3.13 -12.54
C ILE A 555 7.44 -2.73 -13.28
N GLN A 556 6.93 -1.54 -13.00
CA GLN A 556 5.77 -0.97 -13.69
C GLN A 556 6.22 0.04 -14.76
N VAL A 557 5.54 0.00 -15.90
CA VAL A 557 5.75 0.90 -17.03
C VAL A 557 4.75 2.05 -16.98
N HIS A 558 5.22 3.28 -17.17
CA HIS A 558 4.38 4.49 -17.22
C HIS A 558 4.45 5.14 -18.60
N LYS A 559 3.30 5.23 -19.29
CA LYS A 559 3.16 5.87 -20.62
C LYS A 559 1.87 6.70 -20.72
N PRO A 560 1.95 7.94 -21.17
CA PRO A 560 3.20 8.69 -21.35
C PRO A 560 4.00 8.73 -20.06
N GLY A 561 5.29 9.02 -20.14
CA GLY A 561 6.12 9.19 -18.94
C GLY A 561 5.50 10.22 -17.99
N ARG A 562 5.60 9.99 -16.67
CA ARG A 562 4.97 10.81 -15.61
C ARG A 562 5.45 12.26 -15.57
N ILE A 563 6.57 12.54 -16.21
CA ILE A 563 7.19 13.87 -16.26
C ILE A 563 7.68 14.10 -17.67
N ASP A 564 7.36 15.27 -18.25
CA ASP A 564 7.84 15.64 -19.56
C ASP A 564 9.26 16.22 -19.53
N PHE A 565 9.85 16.37 -20.72
CA PHE A 565 11.21 16.87 -20.85
C PHE A 565 11.30 18.37 -20.56
N GLU A 566 10.25 19.14 -20.82
CA GLU A 566 10.24 20.60 -20.59
C GLU A 566 10.31 20.91 -19.09
N GLU A 567 9.58 20.16 -18.26
CA GLU A 567 9.63 20.29 -16.79
C GLU A 567 11.04 19.96 -16.27
N PHE A 568 11.65 18.91 -16.80
CA PHE A 568 13.04 18.56 -16.44
C PHE A 568 14.02 19.67 -16.83
N GLU A 569 13.96 20.18 -18.07
CA GLU A 569 14.81 21.29 -18.54
C GLU A 569 14.61 22.55 -17.70
N ARG A 570 13.37 22.87 -17.35
CA ARG A 570 13.05 24.02 -16.49
C ARG A 570 13.77 23.93 -15.16
N LEU A 571 13.70 22.79 -14.48
CA LEU A 571 14.34 22.55 -13.19
C LEU A 571 15.87 22.55 -13.28
N VAL A 572 16.43 21.95 -14.32
CA VAL A 572 17.88 22.02 -14.58
C VAL A 572 18.33 23.48 -14.74
N ASN A 573 17.62 24.27 -15.53
CA ASN A 573 17.95 25.68 -15.75
C ASN A 573 17.81 26.52 -14.46
N GLU A 574 16.78 26.27 -13.65
CA GLU A 574 16.64 26.91 -12.34
C GLU A 574 17.82 26.59 -11.40
N LYS A 575 18.28 25.33 -11.41
CA LYS A 575 19.44 24.91 -10.62
C LYS A 575 20.75 25.53 -11.11
N LEU A 576 20.95 25.61 -12.43
CA LEU A 576 22.14 26.24 -13.02
C LEU A 576 22.24 27.74 -12.72
N GLN A 577 21.12 28.42 -12.47
CA GLN A 577 21.09 29.85 -12.09
C GLN A 577 21.35 30.06 -10.59
N GLN A 578 21.33 29.04 -9.75
CA GLN A 578 21.65 29.17 -8.33
C GLN A 578 23.17 29.19 -8.13
N PRO A 579 23.74 30.13 -7.36
CA PRO A 579 25.17 30.12 -7.09
C PRO A 579 25.55 28.84 -6.32
N LEU A 580 26.59 28.15 -6.80
CA LEU A 580 27.18 27.02 -6.11
C LEU A 580 27.47 27.36 -4.66
N LYS A 581 26.74 26.78 -3.72
CA LYS A 581 27.10 26.78 -2.32
C LYS A 581 28.26 25.81 -2.15
N LEU A 582 29.50 26.32 -2.25
CA LEU A 582 30.66 25.55 -1.81
C LEU A 582 30.49 25.33 -0.30
N THR A 583 30.09 24.13 0.10
CA THR A 583 30.24 23.70 1.49
C THR A 583 31.72 23.56 1.76
N THR A 584 32.26 24.57 2.48
CA THR A 584 33.54 24.42 3.13
C THR A 584 33.33 23.57 4.38
N GLU A 585 33.60 22.28 4.28
CA GLU A 585 34.02 21.41 5.39
C GLU A 585 35.19 20.57 4.94
#